data_42942436b97a1b681946e77251032ac4
#
_entry.id   42942436b97a1b681946e77251032ac4
#
_cell.length_a   1.000
_cell.length_b   1.000
_cell.length_c   1.000
_cell.angle_alpha   90.00
_cell.angle_beta   90.00
_cell.angle_gamma   90.00
#
_symmetry.space_group_name_H-M   'P 1'
#
loop_
_entity.id
_entity.type
_entity.pdbx_description
1 polymer ?
#
loop_
_entity_poly.entity_id
_entity_poly.type
_entity_poly.pdbx_seq_one_letter_code
_entity_poly.pdbx_strand_id
1 'polypeptide(L)'
;MTDHDDRRVCPVTGEPLLDGEYLSRGGAARIRVATASLPGLMSDLAYAASHGVRTGEQAGGAGVPSSRAPLNLALMIEVDEMCDAVLTWASLLLSHVMGPSYWVRPGDWWQVARVFKTHENNLRRWPDAAQCADEVLYSVSRLERLASPGRQRLVYVGACSQCGADLLVRDPDEDTTTCRECGAVEQIADAWDRLLTKARESLLPRTRATRVAELLAGVPVKDSTVRKWQQRGRVAPASREGGIRLYRVGDIEALALQHLTRS
;
A
#
# COMPACT_ATOMS: atom_id res chain seq x y z
N MET A 1 15.76 27.88 27.67
CA MET A 1 16.31 26.55 27.34
C MET A 1 15.13 25.76 26.79
N THR A 2 14.91 25.84 25.50
CA THR A 2 13.85 25.10 24.79
C THR A 2 14.40 23.73 24.50
N ASP A 3 13.89 22.74 25.25
CA ASP A 3 14.11 21.32 25.02
C ASP A 3 13.50 21.00 23.63
N HIS A 4 14.32 20.99 22.59
CA HIS A 4 13.92 20.45 21.32
C HIS A 4 13.80 18.94 21.51
N ASP A 5 12.59 18.48 21.70
CA ASP A 5 12.19 17.08 21.70
C ASP A 5 12.53 16.52 20.28
N ASP A 6 13.76 16.07 20.14
CA ASP A 6 14.32 15.51 18.89
C ASP A 6 13.79 14.06 18.73
N ARG A 7 12.45 13.93 18.71
CA ARG A 7 11.79 12.64 18.49
C ARG A 7 12.12 12.16 17.09
N ARG A 8 12.95 11.12 17.02
CA ARG A 8 13.21 10.44 15.77
C ARG A 8 11.89 9.93 15.19
N VAL A 9 11.67 10.19 13.90
CA VAL A 9 10.47 9.75 13.18
C VAL A 9 10.82 8.67 12.15
N CYS A 10 9.88 7.78 11.90
CA CYS A 10 10.01 6.75 10.90
C CYS A 10 10.07 7.36 9.49
N PRO A 11 11.10 7.07 8.68
CA PRO A 11 11.23 7.64 7.33
C PRO A 11 10.11 7.20 6.38
N VAL A 12 9.44 6.08 6.67
CA VAL A 12 8.40 5.50 5.81
C VAL A 12 7.00 6.02 6.14
N THR A 13 6.72 6.25 7.44
CA THR A 13 5.35 6.56 7.91
C THR A 13 5.23 7.90 8.63
N GLY A 14 6.36 8.55 8.99
CA GLY A 14 6.36 9.74 9.82
C GLY A 14 5.99 9.49 11.29
N GLU A 15 5.70 8.25 11.69
CA GLU A 15 5.36 7.92 13.07
C GLU A 15 6.57 8.10 14.01
N PRO A 16 6.38 8.52 15.28
CA PRO A 16 7.44 8.54 16.26
C PRO A 16 8.06 7.16 16.45
N LEU A 17 9.40 7.11 16.56
CA LEU A 17 10.14 5.88 16.83
C LEU A 17 10.31 5.67 18.33
N LEU A 18 10.21 4.42 18.78
CA LEU A 18 10.57 4.03 20.13
C LEU A 18 12.10 3.94 20.29
N ASP A 19 12.57 3.94 21.55
CA ASP A 19 13.99 3.80 21.81
C ASP A 19 14.57 2.50 21.23
N GLY A 20 15.68 2.61 20.53
CA GLY A 20 16.33 1.49 19.85
C GLY A 20 15.65 1.05 18.54
N GLU A 21 14.64 1.76 18.05
CA GLU A 21 14.04 1.51 16.77
C GLU A 21 14.55 2.49 15.70
N TYR A 22 14.68 1.98 14.48
CA TYR A 22 15.03 2.72 13.27
C TYR A 22 13.87 2.72 12.25
N LEU A 23 12.87 1.87 12.48
CA LEU A 23 11.68 1.79 11.66
C LEU A 23 10.45 1.53 12.56
N SER A 24 9.35 2.23 12.31
CA SER A 24 8.09 2.01 13.03
C SER A 24 7.47 0.65 12.66
N ARG A 25 6.52 0.21 13.47
CA ARG A 25 5.72 -0.98 13.16
C ARG A 25 4.97 -0.83 11.83
N GLY A 26 4.43 0.36 11.55
CA GLY A 26 3.77 0.66 10.28
C GLY A 26 4.74 0.60 9.11
N GLY A 27 5.95 1.14 9.25
CA GLY A 27 7.00 1.07 8.24
C GLY A 27 7.43 -0.36 7.91
N ALA A 28 7.67 -1.17 8.93
CA ALA A 28 8.01 -2.59 8.75
C ALA A 28 6.86 -3.39 8.11
N ALA A 29 5.61 -3.09 8.48
CA ALA A 29 4.44 -3.71 7.88
C ALA A 29 4.30 -3.38 6.38
N ARG A 30 4.66 -2.16 5.96
CA ARG A 30 4.69 -1.79 4.53
C ARG A 30 5.67 -2.66 3.75
N ILE A 31 6.90 -2.85 4.25
CA ILE A 31 7.89 -3.73 3.61
C ILE A 31 7.36 -5.17 3.52
N ARG A 32 6.80 -5.69 4.61
CA ARG A 32 6.22 -7.04 4.64
C ARG A 32 5.09 -7.21 3.62
N VAL A 33 4.22 -6.23 3.47
CA VAL A 33 3.12 -6.26 2.48
C VAL A 33 3.66 -6.19 1.06
N ALA A 34 4.59 -5.27 0.79
CA ALA A 34 5.22 -5.12 -0.52
C ALA A 34 5.94 -6.41 -0.94
N THR A 35 6.77 -6.98 -0.06
CA THR A 35 7.52 -8.19 -0.39
C THR A 35 6.66 -9.45 -0.49
N ALA A 36 5.48 -9.48 0.13
CA ALA A 36 4.54 -10.59 -0.01
C ALA A 36 3.97 -10.72 -1.43
N SER A 37 3.94 -9.65 -2.22
CA SER A 37 3.48 -9.67 -3.62
C SER A 37 4.53 -10.23 -4.59
N LEU A 38 5.81 -10.27 -4.22
CA LEU A 38 6.92 -10.62 -5.12
C LEU A 38 6.77 -11.97 -5.85
N PRO A 39 6.35 -13.08 -5.21
CA PRO A 39 6.24 -14.35 -5.92
C PRO A 39 5.27 -14.30 -7.12
N GLY A 40 4.11 -13.65 -6.94
CA GLY A 40 3.14 -13.44 -8.02
C GLY A 40 3.67 -12.45 -9.07
N LEU A 41 4.23 -11.34 -8.62
CA LEU A 41 4.79 -10.30 -9.46
C LEU A 41 5.90 -10.82 -10.40
N MET A 42 6.79 -11.66 -9.88
CA MET A 42 7.86 -12.26 -10.69
C MET A 42 7.33 -13.26 -11.73
N SER A 43 6.25 -13.98 -11.39
CA SER A 43 5.54 -14.82 -12.37
C SER A 43 4.93 -13.99 -13.50
N ASP A 44 4.30 -12.85 -13.17
CA ASP A 44 3.69 -11.95 -14.15
C ASP A 44 4.75 -11.30 -15.05
N LEU A 45 5.90 -10.90 -14.49
CA LEU A 45 7.04 -10.36 -15.26
C LEU A 45 7.63 -11.41 -16.20
N ALA A 46 7.81 -12.65 -15.76
CA ALA A 46 8.28 -13.74 -16.58
C ALA A 46 7.31 -14.03 -17.73
N TYR A 47 6.01 -14.01 -17.46
CA TYR A 47 4.98 -14.16 -18.49
C TYR A 47 5.01 -13.00 -19.49
N ALA A 48 5.10 -11.76 -19.02
CA ALA A 48 5.17 -10.56 -19.87
C ALA A 48 6.43 -10.57 -20.77
N ALA A 49 7.57 -10.98 -20.23
CA ALA A 49 8.81 -11.10 -20.97
C ALA A 49 8.73 -12.17 -22.08
N SER A 50 8.06 -13.30 -21.80
CA SER A 50 7.95 -14.41 -22.76
C SER A 50 6.90 -14.18 -23.86
N HIS A 51 5.85 -13.37 -23.60
CA HIS A 51 4.73 -13.19 -24.51
C HIS A 51 4.70 -11.82 -25.22
N GLY A 52 5.67 -10.95 -24.95
CA GLY A 52 5.82 -9.63 -25.57
C GLY A 52 4.57 -8.77 -25.35
N VAL A 53 4.48 -8.05 -24.25
CA VAL A 53 3.40 -7.09 -23.99
C VAL A 53 3.45 -6.01 -25.07
N ARG A 54 2.42 -5.92 -25.91
CA ARG A 54 2.22 -4.81 -26.84
C ARG A 54 1.96 -3.55 -26.00
N THR A 55 2.94 -2.68 -25.87
CA THR A 55 2.71 -1.31 -25.42
C THR A 55 1.82 -0.62 -26.46
N GLY A 56 0.67 -0.10 -26.01
CA GLY A 56 -0.46 0.34 -26.81
C GLY A 56 -0.29 1.60 -27.68
N GLU A 57 0.87 1.81 -28.32
CA GLU A 57 1.09 2.95 -29.23
C GLU A 57 1.22 2.59 -30.72
N GLN A 58 0.94 1.34 -31.11
CA GLN A 58 0.90 0.95 -32.53
C GLN A 58 -0.34 0.15 -32.93
N ALA A 59 -1.51 0.74 -32.66
CA ALA A 59 -2.76 0.31 -33.27
C ALA A 59 -3.04 1.19 -34.50
N GLY A 60 -2.32 0.94 -35.62
CA GLY A 60 -2.58 1.67 -36.88
C GLY A 60 -1.49 1.44 -37.92
N GLY A 61 -1.49 0.29 -38.56
CA GLY A 61 -0.65 0.05 -39.71
C GLY A 61 -0.58 -1.43 -40.06
N ALA A 62 -1.27 -1.83 -41.15
CA ALA A 62 -1.05 -3.11 -41.80
C ALA A 62 0.36 -3.10 -42.39
N GLY A 63 1.35 -3.44 -41.60
CA GLY A 63 2.75 -3.56 -42.00
C GLY A 63 3.27 -4.95 -41.65
N VAL A 64 3.99 -5.53 -42.61
CA VAL A 64 4.73 -6.80 -42.62
C VAL A 64 5.24 -7.18 -41.22
N PRO A 65 5.14 -8.45 -40.75
CA PRO A 65 5.68 -8.87 -39.46
C PRO A 65 7.20 -8.69 -39.48
N SER A 66 7.68 -7.55 -38.95
CA SER A 66 9.09 -7.36 -38.67
C SER A 66 9.48 -8.40 -37.62
N SER A 67 10.57 -9.12 -37.87
CA SER A 67 11.17 -10.06 -36.93
C SER A 67 11.20 -9.44 -35.53
N ARG A 68 10.43 -10.02 -34.60
CA ARG A 68 10.40 -9.61 -33.22
C ARG A 68 11.83 -9.55 -32.69
N ALA A 69 12.25 -8.39 -32.16
CA ALA A 69 13.36 -8.40 -31.23
C ALA A 69 12.93 -9.28 -30.04
N PRO A 70 13.57 -10.42 -29.81
CA PRO A 70 13.00 -11.47 -28.96
C PRO A 70 12.94 -11.10 -27.48
N LEU A 71 13.54 -10.01 -27.04
CA LEU A 71 13.62 -9.62 -25.63
C LEU A 71 13.82 -8.11 -25.52
N ASN A 72 13.06 -7.46 -24.65
CA ASN A 72 13.34 -6.09 -24.25
C ASN A 72 14.50 -6.11 -23.23
N LEU A 73 15.73 -6.07 -23.73
CA LEU A 73 16.94 -6.16 -22.92
C LEU A 73 17.01 -5.07 -21.85
N ALA A 74 16.58 -3.85 -22.16
CA ALA A 74 16.54 -2.76 -21.20
C ALA A 74 15.58 -3.05 -20.03
N LEU A 75 14.41 -3.61 -20.32
CA LEU A 75 13.47 -4.05 -19.29
C LEU A 75 14.07 -5.15 -18.41
N MET A 76 14.77 -6.12 -19.01
CA MET A 76 15.39 -7.20 -18.25
C MET A 76 16.48 -6.69 -17.32
N ILE A 77 17.33 -5.77 -17.80
CA ILE A 77 18.37 -5.15 -16.95
C ILE A 77 17.73 -4.42 -15.77
N GLU A 78 16.68 -3.64 -16.01
CA GLU A 78 16.00 -2.91 -14.95
C GLU A 78 15.32 -3.85 -13.93
N VAL A 79 14.69 -4.93 -14.40
CA VAL A 79 14.12 -5.96 -13.53
C VAL A 79 15.21 -6.63 -12.67
N ASP A 80 16.33 -7.00 -13.27
CA ASP A 80 17.44 -7.64 -12.57
C ASP A 80 18.02 -6.71 -11.49
N GLU A 81 18.24 -5.41 -11.78
CA GLU A 81 18.71 -4.43 -10.80
C GLU A 81 17.77 -4.30 -9.60
N MET A 82 16.45 -4.23 -9.84
CA MET A 82 15.46 -4.15 -8.76
C MET A 82 15.39 -5.46 -7.96
N CYS A 83 15.49 -6.59 -8.61
CA CYS A 83 15.55 -7.90 -7.98
C CYS A 83 16.78 -8.05 -7.10
N ASP A 84 17.94 -7.65 -7.59
CA ASP A 84 19.22 -7.74 -6.86
C ASP A 84 19.19 -6.86 -5.60
N ALA A 85 18.62 -5.65 -5.66
CA ALA A 85 18.45 -4.80 -4.50
C ALA A 85 17.62 -5.49 -3.40
N VAL A 86 16.45 -6.05 -3.77
CA VAL A 86 15.57 -6.73 -2.80
C VAL A 86 16.22 -7.99 -2.22
N LEU A 87 16.89 -8.81 -3.05
CA LEU A 87 17.61 -10.01 -2.62
C LEU A 87 18.76 -9.68 -1.68
N THR A 88 19.50 -8.61 -1.98
CA THR A 88 20.60 -8.12 -1.16
C THR A 88 20.11 -7.73 0.22
N TRP A 89 19.05 -6.91 0.32
CA TRP A 89 18.50 -6.48 1.60
C TRP A 89 17.91 -7.64 2.41
N ALA A 90 17.22 -8.58 1.77
CA ALA A 90 16.72 -9.78 2.45
C ALA A 90 17.87 -10.63 2.99
N SER A 91 18.98 -10.79 2.23
CA SER A 91 20.15 -11.53 2.65
C SER A 91 20.91 -10.82 3.78
N LEU A 92 21.05 -9.50 3.72
CA LEU A 92 21.68 -8.71 4.77
C LEU A 92 20.90 -8.79 6.09
N LEU A 93 19.57 -8.68 6.04
CA LEU A 93 18.72 -8.86 7.22
C LEU A 93 18.84 -10.27 7.79
N LEU A 94 18.80 -11.29 6.93
CA LEU A 94 18.93 -12.69 7.36
C LEU A 94 20.31 -12.96 7.98
N SER A 95 21.37 -12.45 7.36
CA SER A 95 22.75 -12.52 7.86
C SER A 95 22.92 -11.79 9.19
N HIS A 96 22.29 -10.61 9.35
CA HIS A 96 22.30 -9.84 10.59
C HIS A 96 21.67 -10.62 11.76
N VAL A 97 20.58 -11.35 11.48
CA VAL A 97 19.83 -12.08 12.53
C VAL A 97 20.40 -13.45 12.82
N MET A 98 20.81 -14.19 11.78
CA MET A 98 21.17 -15.62 11.86
C MET A 98 22.69 -15.85 11.77
N GLY A 99 23.43 -14.85 11.33
CA GLY A 99 24.88 -14.93 11.13
C GLY A 99 25.29 -14.95 9.65
N PRO A 100 26.58 -14.67 9.35
CA PRO A 100 27.08 -14.37 8.01
C PRO A 100 27.01 -15.54 7.01
N SER A 101 26.74 -16.74 7.49
CA SER A 101 26.60 -17.94 6.62
C SER A 101 25.19 -18.10 6.05
N TYR A 102 24.25 -17.25 6.46
CA TYR A 102 22.87 -17.32 6.00
C TYR A 102 22.60 -16.27 4.93
N TRP A 103 22.05 -16.70 3.81
CA TRP A 103 21.65 -15.83 2.70
C TRP A 103 20.37 -16.33 2.03
N VAL A 104 19.71 -15.48 1.28
CA VAL A 104 18.56 -15.83 0.47
C VAL A 104 19.03 -16.41 -0.87
N ARG A 105 18.42 -17.50 -1.30
CA ARG A 105 18.73 -18.08 -2.61
C ARG A 105 18.26 -17.16 -3.73
N PRO A 106 19.11 -16.90 -4.75
CA PRO A 106 18.68 -16.16 -5.92
C PRO A 106 17.41 -16.76 -6.54
N GLY A 107 16.40 -15.92 -6.79
CA GLY A 107 15.13 -16.35 -7.37
C GLY A 107 14.12 -16.97 -6.40
N ASP A 108 14.47 -17.19 -5.14
CA ASP A 108 13.50 -17.68 -4.12
C ASP A 108 12.73 -16.53 -3.48
N TRP A 109 11.75 -16.01 -4.21
CA TRP A 109 10.91 -14.89 -3.79
C TRP A 109 10.01 -15.24 -2.60
N TRP A 110 9.68 -16.51 -2.41
CA TRP A 110 8.99 -16.99 -1.22
C TRP A 110 9.88 -16.89 0.02
N GLN A 111 11.17 -17.19 -0.12
CA GLN A 111 12.14 -17.01 0.97
C GLN A 111 12.30 -15.53 1.31
N VAL A 112 12.40 -14.63 0.31
CA VAL A 112 12.43 -13.17 0.51
C VAL A 112 11.24 -12.71 1.34
N ALA A 113 10.02 -13.02 0.90
CA ALA A 113 8.80 -12.63 1.61
C ALA A 113 8.77 -13.18 3.05
N ARG A 114 9.24 -14.40 3.24
CA ARG A 114 9.33 -15.04 4.56
C ARG A 114 10.32 -14.33 5.48
N VAL A 115 11.49 -13.92 4.97
CA VAL A 115 12.52 -13.21 5.75
C VAL A 115 11.94 -11.93 6.33
N PHE A 116 11.36 -11.06 5.51
CA PHE A 116 10.77 -9.80 5.98
C PHE A 116 9.57 -10.01 6.92
N LYS A 117 8.80 -11.08 6.71
CA LYS A 117 7.68 -11.44 7.60
C LYS A 117 8.16 -11.97 8.95
N THR A 118 9.14 -12.88 8.95
CA THR A 118 9.57 -13.57 10.18
C THR A 118 10.44 -12.67 11.05
N HIS A 119 11.26 -11.82 10.43
CA HIS A 119 12.22 -10.97 11.12
C HIS A 119 11.77 -9.50 11.21
N GLU A 120 10.47 -9.23 11.17
CA GLU A 120 9.89 -7.87 11.24
C GLU A 120 10.38 -7.10 12.48
N ASN A 121 10.45 -7.74 13.64
CA ASN A 121 10.93 -7.10 14.87
C ASN A 121 12.44 -6.80 14.84
N ASN A 122 13.24 -7.65 14.21
CA ASN A 122 14.68 -7.44 14.03
C ASN A 122 14.91 -6.30 13.04
N LEU A 123 14.16 -6.28 11.94
CA LEU A 123 14.18 -5.19 10.95
C LEU A 123 13.95 -3.83 11.62
N ARG A 124 12.98 -3.70 12.51
CA ARG A 124 12.68 -2.43 13.20
C ARG A 124 13.85 -1.88 14.01
N ARG A 125 14.68 -2.74 14.55
CA ARG A 125 15.84 -2.42 15.41
C ARG A 125 17.17 -2.43 14.67
N TRP A 126 17.15 -2.74 13.40
CA TRP A 126 18.35 -2.80 12.59
C TRP A 126 18.77 -1.39 12.17
N PRO A 127 20.05 -0.98 12.38
CA PRO A 127 20.51 0.36 12.02
C PRO A 127 20.26 0.74 10.56
N ASP A 128 20.36 -0.23 9.65
CA ASP A 128 20.17 -0.02 8.21
C ASP A 128 18.71 -0.11 7.76
N ALA A 129 17.76 -0.22 8.70
CA ALA A 129 16.34 -0.43 8.38
C ALA A 129 15.73 0.71 7.55
N ALA A 130 16.17 1.95 7.74
CA ALA A 130 15.69 3.09 6.98
C ALA A 130 16.06 2.98 5.49
N GLN A 131 17.34 2.70 5.21
CA GLN A 131 17.83 2.50 3.84
C GLN A 131 17.20 1.25 3.20
N CYS A 132 17.15 0.13 3.95
CA CYS A 132 16.45 -1.06 3.51
C CYS A 132 15.00 -0.77 3.10
N ALA A 133 14.28 0.02 3.90
CA ALA A 133 12.89 0.36 3.62
C ALA A 133 12.75 1.15 2.32
N ASP A 134 13.58 2.18 2.14
CA ASP A 134 13.55 3.04 0.96
C ASP A 134 13.84 2.23 -0.31
N GLU A 135 14.93 1.48 -0.33
CA GLU A 135 15.35 0.71 -1.51
C GLU A 135 14.40 -0.45 -1.83
N VAL A 136 13.92 -1.20 -0.83
CA VAL A 136 13.00 -2.32 -1.05
C VAL A 136 11.63 -1.83 -1.54
N LEU A 137 11.08 -0.77 -0.92
CA LEU A 137 9.78 -0.24 -1.34
C LEU A 137 9.85 0.38 -2.73
N TYR A 138 10.94 1.11 -3.05
CA TYR A 138 11.19 1.63 -4.38
C TYR A 138 11.27 0.50 -5.42
N SER A 139 12.10 -0.53 -5.16
CA SER A 139 12.33 -1.64 -6.09
C SER A 139 11.03 -2.42 -6.34
N VAL A 140 10.27 -2.78 -5.29
CA VAL A 140 9.00 -3.50 -5.47
C VAL A 140 7.99 -2.65 -6.24
N SER A 141 7.86 -1.36 -5.90
CA SER A 141 6.97 -0.44 -6.62
C SER A 141 7.36 -0.30 -8.11
N ARG A 142 8.66 -0.32 -8.40
CA ARG A 142 9.16 -0.28 -9.78
C ARG A 142 8.85 -1.58 -10.54
N LEU A 143 9.08 -2.74 -9.92
CA LEU A 143 8.72 -4.04 -10.48
C LEU A 143 7.21 -4.15 -10.77
N GLU A 144 6.35 -3.64 -9.89
CA GLU A 144 4.90 -3.59 -10.11
C GLU A 144 4.53 -2.77 -11.36
N ARG A 145 5.19 -1.63 -11.56
CA ARG A 145 5.00 -0.81 -12.77
C ARG A 145 5.46 -1.53 -14.04
N LEU A 146 6.57 -2.25 -13.97
CA LEU A 146 7.12 -3.00 -15.10
C LEU A 146 6.28 -4.24 -15.45
N ALA A 147 5.69 -4.90 -14.47
CA ALA A 147 4.80 -6.05 -14.69
C ALA A 147 3.49 -5.66 -15.36
N SER A 148 3.08 -4.40 -15.28
CA SER A 148 1.80 -3.93 -15.79
C SER A 148 1.98 -2.71 -16.71
N PRO A 149 2.76 -2.81 -17.80
CA PRO A 149 3.07 -1.68 -18.71
C PRO A 149 1.87 -1.21 -19.55
N GLY A 150 0.70 -1.30 -19.12
CA GLY A 150 -0.53 -0.82 -19.76
C GLY A 150 -1.68 -0.69 -18.77
N ARG A 151 -1.52 -1.26 -17.61
CA ARG A 151 -2.38 -1.00 -16.47
C ARG A 151 -1.73 0.09 -15.62
N GLN A 152 -1.74 1.32 -16.12
CA GLN A 152 -1.62 2.45 -15.20
C GLN A 152 -2.75 2.25 -14.20
N ARG A 153 -2.38 1.89 -12.97
CA ARG A 153 -3.33 1.71 -11.88
C ARG A 153 -3.99 3.06 -11.68
N LEU A 154 -5.16 3.22 -12.29
CA LEU A 154 -5.97 4.39 -12.05
C LEU A 154 -6.44 4.29 -10.60
N VAL A 155 -6.08 5.28 -9.81
CA VAL A 155 -6.51 5.40 -8.43
C VAL A 155 -7.82 6.17 -8.42
N TYR A 156 -8.85 5.57 -7.85
CA TYR A 156 -10.11 6.28 -7.63
C TYR A 156 -9.94 7.29 -6.48
N VAL A 157 -10.09 8.57 -6.80
CA VAL A 157 -9.93 9.66 -5.83
C VAL A 157 -11.25 10.29 -5.38
N GLY A 158 -12.37 9.83 -5.92
CA GLY A 158 -13.69 10.32 -5.54
C GLY A 158 -14.59 10.55 -6.75
N ALA A 159 -15.73 11.19 -6.53
CA ALA A 159 -16.65 11.58 -7.59
C ALA A 159 -16.48 13.05 -7.96
N CYS A 160 -16.62 13.37 -9.24
CA CYS A 160 -16.63 14.74 -9.76
C CYS A 160 -17.75 15.55 -9.09
N SER A 161 -17.43 16.75 -8.63
CA SER A 161 -18.40 17.63 -7.97
C SER A 161 -19.48 18.14 -8.93
N GLN A 162 -19.18 18.18 -10.24
CA GLN A 162 -20.08 18.72 -11.27
C GLN A 162 -21.05 17.67 -11.83
N CYS A 163 -20.56 16.46 -12.15
CA CYS A 163 -21.37 15.46 -12.84
C CYS A 163 -21.49 14.12 -12.10
N GLY A 164 -20.80 13.96 -10.96
CA GLY A 164 -20.85 12.74 -10.17
C GLY A 164 -20.05 11.55 -10.76
N ALA A 165 -19.39 11.71 -11.90
CA ALA A 165 -18.60 10.64 -12.52
C ALA A 165 -17.34 10.33 -11.68
N ASP A 166 -16.86 9.09 -11.76
CA ASP A 166 -15.66 8.64 -11.05
C ASP A 166 -14.42 9.39 -11.52
N LEU A 167 -13.69 9.97 -10.59
CA LEU A 167 -12.39 10.58 -10.83
C LEU A 167 -11.31 9.53 -10.63
N LEU A 168 -10.61 9.22 -11.71
CA LEU A 168 -9.54 8.24 -11.77
C LEU A 168 -8.25 8.95 -12.18
N VAL A 169 -7.24 8.92 -11.31
CA VAL A 169 -5.94 9.54 -11.53
C VAL A 169 -4.86 8.49 -11.70
N ARG A 170 -3.79 8.85 -12.38
CA ARG A 170 -2.59 8.00 -12.53
C ARG A 170 -1.65 8.15 -11.36
N ASP A 171 -1.50 9.38 -10.91
CA ASP A 171 -0.68 9.78 -9.78
C ASP A 171 -1.58 10.47 -8.74
N PRO A 172 -1.79 9.86 -7.57
CA PRO A 172 -2.59 10.48 -6.51
C PRO A 172 -1.89 11.67 -5.84
N ASP A 173 -0.59 11.87 -6.10
CA ASP A 173 0.19 12.99 -5.55
C ASP A 173 0.11 14.25 -6.44
N GLU A 174 -0.57 14.19 -7.59
CA GLU A 174 -0.91 15.37 -8.39
C GLU A 174 -1.90 16.26 -7.62
N ASP A 175 -1.82 17.57 -7.80
CA ASP A 175 -2.72 18.51 -7.14
C ASP A 175 -4.13 18.48 -7.74
N THR A 176 -4.25 18.31 -9.07
CA THR A 176 -5.50 18.41 -9.81
C THR A 176 -5.71 17.26 -10.78
N THR A 177 -6.98 16.98 -11.10
CA THR A 177 -7.36 16.06 -12.17
C THR A 177 -8.49 16.65 -13.01
N THR A 178 -8.59 16.20 -14.27
CA THR A 178 -9.68 16.60 -15.17
C THR A 178 -10.69 15.47 -15.30
N CYS A 179 -11.95 15.76 -15.01
CA CYS A 179 -13.03 14.80 -15.21
C CYS A 179 -13.18 14.45 -16.69
N ARG A 180 -13.16 13.15 -17.01
CA ARG A 180 -13.25 12.67 -18.40
C ARG A 180 -14.65 12.86 -19.02
N GLU A 181 -15.70 12.93 -18.17
CA GLU A 181 -17.08 13.04 -18.64
C GLU A 181 -17.51 14.47 -18.91
N CYS A 182 -17.14 15.42 -18.04
CA CYS A 182 -17.61 16.81 -18.16
C CYS A 182 -16.50 17.85 -18.39
N GLY A 183 -15.23 17.44 -18.33
CA GLY A 183 -14.09 18.34 -18.50
C GLY A 183 -13.78 19.25 -17.30
N ALA A 184 -14.49 19.13 -16.19
CA ALA A 184 -14.24 19.92 -14.99
C ALA A 184 -12.88 19.59 -14.39
N VAL A 185 -12.14 20.61 -13.97
CA VAL A 185 -10.90 20.47 -13.23
C VAL A 185 -11.23 20.41 -11.73
N GLU A 186 -10.75 19.36 -11.06
CA GLU A 186 -10.99 19.09 -9.64
C GLU A 186 -9.67 19.05 -8.89
N GLN A 187 -9.66 19.60 -7.68
CA GLN A 187 -8.56 19.36 -6.73
C GLN A 187 -8.68 17.94 -6.19
N ILE A 188 -7.59 17.16 -6.26
CA ILE A 188 -7.60 15.77 -5.78
C ILE A 188 -7.82 15.71 -4.27
N ALA A 189 -7.24 16.64 -3.52
CA ALA A 189 -7.45 16.74 -2.07
C ALA A 189 -8.94 16.92 -1.72
N ASP A 190 -9.63 17.82 -2.42
CA ASP A 190 -11.07 18.06 -2.18
C ASP A 190 -11.92 16.84 -2.55
N ALA A 191 -11.56 16.13 -3.62
CA ALA A 191 -12.23 14.90 -4.03
C ALA A 191 -12.05 13.80 -2.97
N TRP A 192 -10.83 13.66 -2.42
CA TRP A 192 -10.54 12.77 -1.31
C TRP A 192 -11.34 13.11 -0.06
N ASP A 193 -11.40 14.37 0.35
CA ASP A 193 -12.15 14.82 1.53
C ASP A 193 -13.63 14.51 1.41
N ARG A 194 -14.23 14.73 0.22
CA ARG A 194 -15.61 14.34 -0.05
C ARG A 194 -15.82 12.83 0.04
N LEU A 195 -14.88 12.04 -0.50
CA LEU A 195 -14.93 10.58 -0.44
C LEU A 195 -14.87 10.08 1.00
N LEU A 196 -13.92 10.58 1.79
CA LEU A 196 -13.75 10.22 3.20
C LEU A 196 -14.97 10.63 4.04
N THR A 197 -15.52 11.81 3.81
CA THR A 197 -16.75 12.30 4.47
C THR A 197 -17.92 11.37 4.16
N LYS A 198 -18.13 11.02 2.89
CA LYS A 198 -19.17 10.08 2.48
C LYS A 198 -18.96 8.67 3.09
N ALA A 199 -17.71 8.23 3.18
CA ALA A 199 -17.39 6.96 3.83
C ALA A 199 -17.74 6.97 5.32
N ARG A 200 -17.47 8.06 6.05
CA ARG A 200 -17.83 8.25 7.47
C ARG A 200 -19.34 8.26 7.71
N GLU A 201 -20.08 8.84 6.79
CA GLU A 201 -21.56 8.92 6.85
C GLU A 201 -22.25 7.60 6.48
N SER A 202 -21.54 6.68 5.84
CA SER A 202 -22.09 5.42 5.37
C SER A 202 -22.64 4.57 6.52
N LEU A 203 -23.83 4.00 6.29
CA LEU A 203 -24.49 3.09 7.20
C LEU A 203 -24.28 1.66 6.74
N LEU A 204 -23.54 0.88 7.51
CA LEU A 204 -23.14 -0.47 7.15
C LEU A 204 -23.43 -1.47 8.29
N PRO A 205 -23.61 -2.77 7.98
CA PRO A 205 -23.60 -3.82 8.98
C PRO A 205 -22.31 -3.78 9.80
N ARG A 206 -22.40 -4.05 11.11
CA ARG A 206 -21.30 -3.86 12.06
C ARG A 206 -19.94 -4.34 11.54
N THR A 207 -19.84 -5.56 11.02
CA THR A 207 -18.55 -6.11 10.55
C THR A 207 -17.95 -5.30 9.40
N ARG A 208 -18.78 -4.85 8.47
CA ARG A 208 -18.34 -3.99 7.35
C ARG A 208 -17.98 -2.60 7.85
N ALA A 209 -18.80 -2.01 8.72
CA ALA A 209 -18.53 -0.71 9.32
C ALA A 209 -17.21 -0.71 10.11
N THR A 210 -16.94 -1.79 10.87
CA THR A 210 -15.68 -1.97 11.60
C THR A 210 -14.48 -1.97 10.65
N ARG A 211 -14.58 -2.70 9.54
CA ARG A 211 -13.46 -2.79 8.59
C ARG A 211 -13.20 -1.47 7.86
N VAL A 212 -14.24 -0.74 7.49
CA VAL A 212 -14.07 0.60 6.87
C VAL A 212 -13.51 1.59 7.90
N ALA A 213 -14.02 1.57 9.13
CA ALA A 213 -13.51 2.42 10.21
C ALA A 213 -12.03 2.12 10.55
N GLU A 214 -11.62 0.86 10.51
CA GLU A 214 -10.22 0.44 10.66
C GLU A 214 -9.33 1.06 9.58
N LEU A 215 -9.77 1.04 8.31
CA LEU A 215 -9.05 1.64 7.20
C LEU A 215 -8.95 3.16 7.32
N LEU A 216 -10.03 3.84 7.73
CA LEU A 216 -10.07 5.29 7.90
C LEU A 216 -9.22 5.75 9.08
N ALA A 217 -9.28 5.04 10.21
CA ALA A 217 -8.52 5.36 11.41
C ALA A 217 -7.03 4.98 11.31
N GLY A 218 -6.64 4.15 10.33
CA GLY A 218 -5.27 3.62 10.21
C GLY A 218 -4.86 2.67 11.34
N VAL A 219 -5.81 2.19 12.15
CA VAL A 219 -5.54 1.35 13.31
C VAL A 219 -6.39 0.09 13.32
N PRO A 220 -5.83 -1.06 13.75
CA PRO A 220 -6.57 -2.31 13.80
C PRO A 220 -7.69 -2.25 14.85
N VAL A 221 -8.93 -2.50 14.43
CA VAL A 221 -10.11 -2.55 15.29
C VAL A 221 -10.74 -3.93 15.19
N LYS A 222 -10.69 -4.70 16.27
CA LYS A 222 -11.33 -6.03 16.28
C LYS A 222 -12.85 -5.90 16.41
N ASP A 223 -13.60 -6.69 15.64
CA ASP A 223 -15.08 -6.75 15.72
C ASP A 223 -15.56 -7.04 17.16
N SER A 224 -14.80 -7.85 17.92
CA SER A 224 -15.07 -8.09 19.33
C SER A 224 -14.98 -6.82 20.21
N THR A 225 -14.12 -5.88 19.86
CA THR A 225 -14.00 -4.58 20.53
C THR A 225 -15.22 -3.72 20.27
N VAL A 226 -15.65 -3.64 19.01
CA VAL A 226 -16.86 -2.90 18.62
C VAL A 226 -18.10 -3.51 19.26
N ARG A 227 -18.18 -4.84 19.38
CA ARG A 227 -19.25 -5.53 20.13
C ARG A 227 -19.29 -5.12 21.59
N LYS A 228 -18.13 -5.00 22.26
CA LYS A 228 -18.05 -4.51 23.63
C LYS A 228 -18.47 -3.05 23.76
N TRP A 229 -18.11 -2.20 22.78
CA TRP A 229 -18.59 -0.82 22.74
C TRP A 229 -20.10 -0.73 22.60
N GLN A 230 -20.69 -1.58 21.76
CA GLN A 230 -22.13 -1.69 21.60
C GLN A 230 -22.81 -2.13 22.91
N GLN A 231 -22.30 -3.16 23.60
CA GLN A 231 -22.83 -3.63 24.88
C GLN A 231 -22.78 -2.56 25.97
N ARG A 232 -21.78 -1.70 25.93
CA ARG A 232 -21.59 -0.58 26.87
C ARG A 232 -22.32 0.71 26.44
N GLY A 233 -23.11 0.66 25.38
CA GLY A 233 -23.86 1.82 24.88
C GLY A 233 -22.98 2.92 24.24
N ARG A 234 -21.69 2.66 23.98
CA ARG A 234 -20.78 3.64 23.40
C ARG A 234 -20.97 3.80 21.89
N VAL A 235 -21.48 2.77 21.21
CA VAL A 235 -21.92 2.81 19.81
C VAL A 235 -23.29 2.20 19.71
N ALA A 236 -24.20 2.90 19.05
CA ALA A 236 -25.57 2.42 18.81
C ALA A 236 -25.80 2.22 17.30
N PRO A 237 -26.70 1.30 16.89
CA PRO A 237 -27.11 1.24 15.51
C PRO A 237 -27.85 2.53 15.12
N ALA A 238 -27.43 3.12 14.01
CA ALA A 238 -28.04 4.36 13.46
C ALA A 238 -29.36 4.05 12.73
N SER A 239 -29.52 2.85 12.16
CA SER A 239 -30.77 2.41 11.53
C SER A 239 -30.89 0.89 11.53
N ARG A 240 -32.05 0.40 11.03
CA ARG A 240 -32.31 -1.02 10.75
C ARG A 240 -32.92 -1.15 9.37
N GLU A 241 -32.40 -2.08 8.59
CA GLU A 241 -32.87 -2.36 7.25
C GLU A 241 -32.97 -3.89 7.06
N GLY A 242 -34.15 -4.39 6.69
CA GLY A 242 -34.38 -5.83 6.56
C GLY A 242 -34.04 -6.64 7.81
N GLY A 243 -34.21 -6.08 9.04
CA GLY A 243 -33.85 -6.74 10.30
C GLY A 243 -32.37 -6.60 10.67
N ILE A 244 -31.51 -6.11 9.78
CA ILE A 244 -30.08 -5.91 9.99
C ILE A 244 -29.85 -4.56 10.64
N ARG A 245 -29.03 -4.52 11.71
CA ARG A 245 -28.62 -3.27 12.36
C ARG A 245 -27.49 -2.64 11.55
N LEU A 246 -27.66 -1.36 11.20
CA LEU A 246 -26.69 -0.56 10.47
C LEU A 246 -26.02 0.44 11.41
N TYR A 247 -24.73 0.62 11.28
CA TYR A 247 -23.89 1.49 12.10
C TYR A 247 -23.23 2.52 11.21
N ARG A 248 -23.15 3.76 11.70
CA ARG A 248 -22.39 4.81 11.01
C ARG A 248 -20.90 4.53 11.18
N VAL A 249 -20.18 4.54 10.08
CA VAL A 249 -18.73 4.24 10.07
C VAL A 249 -17.96 5.24 10.92
N GLY A 250 -18.25 6.53 10.82
CA GLY A 250 -17.59 7.59 11.57
C GLY A 250 -17.72 7.45 13.10
N ASP A 251 -18.82 6.89 13.60
CA ASP A 251 -18.99 6.67 15.05
C ASP A 251 -17.99 5.61 15.56
N ILE A 252 -17.74 4.58 14.77
CA ILE A 252 -16.76 3.53 15.11
C ILE A 252 -15.34 4.06 14.94
N GLU A 253 -15.05 4.84 13.87
CA GLU A 253 -13.76 5.49 13.65
C GLU A 253 -13.38 6.40 14.81
N ALA A 254 -14.29 7.27 15.26
CA ALA A 254 -14.05 8.19 16.38
C ALA A 254 -13.71 7.45 17.68
N LEU A 255 -14.39 6.33 17.95
CA LEU A 255 -14.07 5.49 19.13
C LEU A 255 -12.73 4.76 18.97
N ALA A 256 -12.35 4.37 17.76
CA ALA A 256 -11.07 3.75 17.48
C ALA A 256 -9.91 4.73 17.75
N LEU A 257 -10.02 5.96 17.28
CA LEU A 257 -9.04 7.02 17.53
C LEU A 257 -8.93 7.39 19.02
N GLN A 258 -10.07 7.48 19.73
CA GLN A 258 -10.08 7.73 21.18
C GLN A 258 -9.43 6.58 21.99
N HIS A 259 -9.48 5.36 21.48
CA HIS A 259 -8.87 4.22 22.17
C HIS A 259 -7.35 4.27 22.08
N LEU A 260 -6.80 4.78 20.98
CA LEU A 260 -5.35 4.96 20.80
C LEU A 260 -4.75 5.99 21.75
N THR A 261 -5.45 7.11 21.96
CA THR A 261 -4.96 8.20 22.83
C THR A 261 -4.96 7.83 24.31
N ARG A 262 -5.54 6.68 24.69
CA ARG A 262 -5.67 6.21 26.07
C ARG A 262 -4.84 4.96 26.38
N SER A 263 -4.17 4.37 25.38
CA SER A 263 -3.31 3.18 25.48
C SER A 263 -1.85 3.57 25.43
#